data_41b7f2e488f660daf48b25786cb4f191
#
_entry.id   41b7f2e488f660daf48b25786cb4f191
#
_cell.length_a   1.000
_cell.length_b   1.000
_cell.length_c   1.000
_cell.angle_alpha   90.00
_cell.angle_beta   90.00
_cell.angle_gamma   90.00
#
_symmetry.space_group_name_H-M   'P 1'
#
loop_
_entity.id
_entity.type
_entity.pdbx_description
1 polymer ?
#
loop_
_entity_poly.entity_id
_entity_poly.type
_entity_poly.pdbx_seq_one_letter_code
_entity_poly.pdbx_strand_id
1 'polypeptide(L)'
;MKNIFISGGGGYVGTNLVQELLKDDYKIIVLDTFWFGNYLKKNKNLKIIKKDLRNINKSDLNNIDCIIHLASIANDPAAALDAKLTWDVNVLATYKLINLAINQEVKKFIFASSGSVYGIKKEKKVTEELTLQPISEYNKSKMIAERVLLSYKKKIDLTILRPATICGYSPAMRLDVAINALTFGALQNNLITVYGGKQIRPNLTMHDMINAYKFFLKRSFKKNRSTENTIFNLGFENLSILNMAKRIRKSLQINSKILVKKTNDLRSYRQNSDRVIKKGFKPEKKIEDAIKEIKIKFLEKKIINKESYYRINTLKMIKV
;
A
#
# COMPACT_ATOMS: atom_id res chain seq x y z
N MET A 1 -16.59 10.33 -13.71
CA MET A 1 -16.50 9.08 -12.91
C MET A 1 -17.09 9.35 -11.55
N LYS A 2 -18.13 8.64 -11.16
CA LYS A 2 -18.76 8.76 -9.83
C LYS A 2 -18.74 7.45 -9.05
N ASN A 3 -18.77 6.31 -9.72
CA ASN A 3 -18.86 4.99 -9.11
C ASN A 3 -17.49 4.31 -9.07
N ILE A 4 -16.95 4.11 -7.87
CA ILE A 4 -15.62 3.53 -7.65
C ILE A 4 -15.75 2.20 -6.93
N PHE A 5 -15.15 1.16 -7.49
CA PHE A 5 -14.98 -0.12 -6.81
C PHE A 5 -13.60 -0.20 -6.20
N ILE A 6 -13.53 -0.54 -4.91
CA ILE A 6 -12.26 -0.68 -4.17
C ILE A 6 -12.16 -2.10 -3.62
N SER A 7 -11.32 -2.94 -4.21
CA SER A 7 -10.98 -4.22 -3.59
C SER A 7 -9.93 -4.02 -2.52
N GLY A 8 -10.09 -4.63 -1.36
CA GLY A 8 -9.20 -4.43 -0.21
C GLY A 8 -9.43 -3.09 0.51
N GLY A 9 -10.67 -2.54 0.40
CA GLY A 9 -11.03 -1.24 0.99
C GLY A 9 -11.10 -1.24 2.51
N GLY A 10 -11.16 -2.40 3.17
CA GLY A 10 -11.09 -2.54 4.63
C GLY A 10 -9.66 -2.60 5.19
N GLY A 11 -8.63 -2.61 4.33
CA GLY A 11 -7.23 -2.67 4.72
C GLY A 11 -6.65 -1.35 5.21
N TYR A 12 -5.34 -1.34 5.51
CA TYR A 12 -4.59 -0.22 6.08
C TYR A 12 -4.69 1.07 5.25
N VAL A 13 -4.48 0.98 3.94
CA VAL A 13 -4.63 2.10 3.01
C VAL A 13 -6.09 2.32 2.66
N GLY A 14 -6.80 1.22 2.38
CA GLY A 14 -8.18 1.25 1.88
C GLY A 14 -9.15 1.97 2.80
N THR A 15 -9.05 1.74 4.13
CA THR A 15 -9.93 2.39 5.11
C THR A 15 -9.82 3.92 5.07
N ASN A 16 -8.60 4.46 4.98
CA ASN A 16 -8.39 5.91 4.84
C ASN A 16 -8.84 6.41 3.47
N LEU A 17 -8.50 5.69 2.40
CA LEU A 17 -8.87 6.08 1.03
C LEU A 17 -10.38 6.17 0.87
N VAL A 18 -11.12 5.16 1.34
CA VAL A 18 -12.60 5.14 1.29
C VAL A 18 -13.17 6.37 2.00
N GLN A 19 -12.71 6.67 3.22
CA GLN A 19 -13.20 7.82 3.97
C GLN A 19 -12.91 9.15 3.28
N GLU A 20 -11.73 9.31 2.67
CA GLU A 20 -11.38 10.55 1.96
C GLU A 20 -12.16 10.70 0.64
N LEU A 21 -12.38 9.62 -0.10
CA LEU A 21 -13.16 9.67 -1.34
C LEU A 21 -14.66 9.93 -1.09
N LEU A 22 -15.20 9.45 0.04
CA LEU A 22 -16.59 9.74 0.42
C LEU A 22 -16.82 11.24 0.70
N LYS A 23 -15.79 12.01 1.08
CA LYS A 23 -15.89 13.47 1.21
C LYS A 23 -16.02 14.19 -0.13
N ASP A 24 -15.54 13.57 -1.20
CA ASP A 24 -15.57 14.09 -2.59
C ASP A 24 -16.82 13.58 -3.36
N ASP A 25 -17.89 13.15 -2.68
CA ASP A 25 -19.18 12.67 -3.24
C ASP A 25 -19.08 11.48 -4.22
N TYR A 26 -18.04 10.67 -4.14
CA TYR A 26 -17.98 9.42 -4.88
C TYR A 26 -18.92 8.37 -4.27
N LYS A 27 -19.59 7.59 -5.14
CA LYS A 27 -20.25 6.35 -4.74
C LYS A 27 -19.24 5.22 -4.73
N ILE A 28 -19.07 4.58 -3.59
CA ILE A 28 -18.01 3.60 -3.38
C ILE A 28 -18.60 2.22 -3.08
N ILE A 29 -18.12 1.22 -3.80
CA ILE A 29 -18.34 -0.19 -3.47
C ILE A 29 -17.00 -0.75 -2.97
N VAL A 30 -16.98 -1.24 -1.74
CA VAL A 30 -15.83 -1.94 -1.15
C VAL A 30 -16.08 -3.44 -1.18
N LEU A 31 -15.13 -4.19 -1.72
CA LEU A 31 -15.06 -5.64 -1.57
C LEU A 31 -13.84 -6.00 -0.72
N ASP A 32 -14.06 -6.68 0.40
CA ASP A 32 -13.00 -7.10 1.31
C ASP A 32 -13.44 -8.34 2.10
N THR A 33 -12.52 -9.15 2.55
CA THR A 33 -12.75 -10.26 3.49
C THR A 33 -12.89 -9.78 4.93
N PHE A 34 -12.34 -8.60 5.22
CA PHE A 34 -12.25 -8.01 6.56
C PHE A 34 -11.52 -8.89 7.58
N TRP A 35 -10.53 -9.65 7.14
CA TRP A 35 -9.71 -10.48 8.03
C TRP A 35 -9.03 -9.70 9.17
N PHE A 36 -8.75 -8.41 8.93
CA PHE A 36 -8.10 -7.52 9.88
C PHE A 36 -9.08 -6.58 10.60
N GLY A 37 -10.38 -6.86 10.52
CA GLY A 37 -11.46 -6.04 11.07
C GLY A 37 -12.07 -5.09 10.05
N ASN A 38 -13.31 -4.65 10.33
CA ASN A 38 -14.01 -3.65 9.53
C ASN A 38 -14.08 -2.34 10.32
N TYR A 39 -13.40 -1.32 9.81
CA TYR A 39 -13.30 0.03 10.41
C TYR A 39 -13.98 1.09 9.53
N LEU A 40 -14.72 0.67 8.50
CA LEU A 40 -15.45 1.59 7.63
C LEU A 40 -16.69 2.11 8.35
N LYS A 41 -16.89 3.42 8.30
CA LYS A 41 -18.08 4.06 8.85
C LYS A 41 -19.24 3.96 7.87
N LYS A 42 -20.47 3.78 8.38
CA LYS A 42 -21.69 3.81 7.56
C LYS A 42 -21.79 5.15 6.82
N ASN A 43 -22.13 5.10 5.53
CA ASN A 43 -22.34 6.28 4.71
C ASN A 43 -23.34 5.90 3.57
N LYS A 44 -24.23 6.83 3.18
CA LYS A 44 -25.24 6.61 2.11
C LYS A 44 -24.61 6.28 0.76
N ASN A 45 -23.39 6.76 0.52
CA ASN A 45 -22.64 6.54 -0.72
C ASN A 45 -21.65 5.36 -0.63
N LEU A 46 -21.70 4.54 0.45
CA LEU A 46 -20.83 3.38 0.65
C LEU A 46 -21.63 2.08 0.66
N LYS A 47 -21.33 1.19 -0.27
CA LYS A 47 -21.77 -0.22 -0.25
C LYS A 47 -20.59 -1.10 0.15
N ILE A 48 -20.80 -2.01 1.09
CA ILE A 48 -19.80 -2.97 1.54
C ILE A 48 -20.22 -4.38 1.09
N ILE A 49 -19.30 -5.09 0.45
CA ILE A 49 -19.43 -6.49 0.04
C ILE A 49 -18.36 -7.28 0.80
N LYS A 50 -18.78 -8.05 1.82
CA LYS A 50 -17.89 -8.98 2.52
C LYS A 50 -17.72 -10.22 1.66
N LYS A 51 -16.62 -10.30 0.91
CA LYS A 51 -16.37 -11.35 -0.06
C LYS A 51 -14.86 -11.49 -0.34
N ASP A 52 -14.43 -12.72 -0.58
CA ASP A 52 -13.08 -12.96 -1.09
C ASP A 52 -13.00 -12.56 -2.56
N LEU A 53 -11.92 -11.86 -2.94
CA LEU A 53 -11.69 -11.41 -4.30
C LEU A 53 -11.62 -12.57 -5.31
N ARG A 54 -11.17 -13.74 -4.90
CA ARG A 54 -11.16 -14.96 -5.74
C ARG A 54 -12.56 -15.33 -6.24
N ASN A 55 -13.58 -14.97 -5.49
CA ASN A 55 -15.00 -15.24 -5.77
C ASN A 55 -15.73 -14.06 -6.44
N ILE A 56 -14.99 -13.02 -6.88
CA ILE A 56 -15.60 -11.88 -7.59
C ILE A 56 -16.32 -12.34 -8.85
N ASN A 57 -17.45 -11.70 -9.16
CA ASN A 57 -18.23 -11.99 -10.34
C ASN A 57 -18.73 -10.70 -11.04
N LYS A 58 -19.38 -10.86 -12.18
CA LYS A 58 -19.85 -9.77 -13.03
C LYS A 58 -20.78 -8.79 -12.29
N SER A 59 -21.69 -9.30 -11.45
CA SER A 59 -22.67 -8.46 -10.75
C SER A 59 -22.04 -7.53 -9.69
N ASP A 60 -20.85 -7.86 -9.18
CA ASP A 60 -20.11 -7.01 -8.25
C ASP A 60 -19.58 -5.72 -8.89
N LEU A 61 -19.48 -5.68 -10.24
CA LEU A 61 -18.93 -4.57 -11.02
C LEU A 61 -19.96 -3.78 -11.83
N ASN A 62 -21.27 -3.95 -11.56
CA ASN A 62 -22.32 -3.24 -12.28
C ASN A 62 -22.18 -1.72 -12.10
N ASN A 63 -22.19 -0.98 -13.22
CA ASN A 63 -22.11 0.49 -13.27
C ASN A 63 -20.86 1.09 -12.62
N ILE A 64 -19.71 0.40 -12.65
CA ILE A 64 -18.45 0.88 -12.11
C ILE A 64 -17.70 1.68 -13.16
N ASP A 65 -17.29 2.90 -12.81
CA ASP A 65 -16.44 3.76 -13.65
C ASP A 65 -14.96 3.48 -13.47
N CYS A 66 -14.54 3.19 -12.23
CA CYS A 66 -13.14 3.03 -11.87
C CYS A 66 -12.95 1.92 -10.83
N ILE A 67 -11.91 1.12 -11.01
CA ILE A 67 -11.45 0.15 -10.02
C ILE A 67 -10.14 0.65 -9.40
N ILE A 68 -10.09 0.66 -8.06
CA ILE A 68 -8.85 0.79 -7.28
C ILE A 68 -8.59 -0.56 -6.63
N HIS A 69 -7.56 -1.25 -7.10
CA HIS A 69 -7.26 -2.60 -6.66
C HIS A 69 -6.16 -2.61 -5.60
N LEU A 70 -6.56 -2.76 -4.31
CA LEU A 70 -5.69 -2.80 -3.14
C LEU A 70 -5.59 -4.20 -2.51
N ALA A 71 -6.57 -5.08 -2.77
CA ALA A 71 -6.61 -6.42 -2.17
C ALA A 71 -5.34 -7.21 -2.50
N SER A 72 -4.70 -7.75 -1.48
CA SER A 72 -3.44 -8.49 -1.62
C SER A 72 -3.08 -9.18 -0.31
N ILE A 73 -2.46 -10.35 -0.39
CA ILE A 73 -1.62 -10.84 0.69
C ILE A 73 -0.38 -9.95 0.69
N ALA A 74 -0.29 -9.06 1.69
CA ALA A 74 0.65 -7.94 1.69
C ALA A 74 1.80 -8.15 2.67
N ASN A 75 3.01 -7.93 2.24
CA ASN A 75 4.33 -8.09 2.83
C ASN A 75 4.93 -9.50 2.69
N ASP A 76 6.27 -9.55 2.79
CA ASP A 76 7.02 -10.78 2.55
C ASP A 76 6.72 -11.89 3.58
N PRO A 77 6.69 -11.62 4.92
CA PRO A 77 6.40 -12.67 5.89
C PRO A 77 4.99 -13.25 5.76
N ALA A 78 3.99 -12.43 5.43
CA ALA A 78 2.63 -12.90 5.25
C ALA A 78 2.49 -13.77 3.99
N ALA A 79 3.15 -13.38 2.90
CA ALA A 79 3.15 -14.13 1.66
C ALA A 79 3.90 -15.47 1.74
N ALA A 80 4.91 -15.54 2.60
CA ALA A 80 5.67 -16.77 2.85
C ALA A 80 4.91 -17.80 3.70
N LEU A 81 3.84 -17.41 4.43
CA LEU A 81 3.02 -18.35 5.20
C LEU A 81 2.27 -19.32 4.29
N ASP A 82 1.72 -18.80 3.19
CA ASP A 82 1.00 -19.58 2.18
C ASP A 82 1.27 -18.99 0.80
N ALA A 83 2.21 -19.60 0.11
CA ALA A 83 2.58 -19.18 -1.25
C ALA A 83 1.41 -19.40 -2.23
N LYS A 84 0.67 -20.51 -2.12
CA LYS A 84 -0.47 -20.81 -2.99
C LYS A 84 -1.55 -19.73 -2.85
N LEU A 85 -1.97 -19.43 -1.63
CA LEU A 85 -2.92 -18.35 -1.36
C LEU A 85 -2.42 -17.02 -1.91
N THR A 86 -1.13 -16.73 -1.76
CA THR A 86 -0.52 -15.49 -2.27
C THR A 86 -0.66 -15.40 -3.79
N TRP A 87 -0.38 -16.45 -4.52
CA TRP A 87 -0.55 -16.47 -5.98
C TRP A 87 -2.01 -16.40 -6.39
N ASP A 88 -2.90 -17.14 -5.72
CA ASP A 88 -4.34 -17.13 -6.00
C ASP A 88 -4.94 -15.71 -5.84
N VAL A 89 -4.59 -15.02 -4.74
CA VAL A 89 -5.13 -13.68 -4.45
C VAL A 89 -4.43 -12.59 -5.27
N ASN A 90 -3.08 -12.60 -5.30
CA ASN A 90 -2.34 -11.48 -5.87
C ASN A 90 -2.26 -11.53 -7.41
N VAL A 91 -2.34 -12.72 -8.00
CA VAL A 91 -2.19 -12.91 -9.46
C VAL A 91 -3.48 -13.37 -10.10
N LEU A 92 -4.01 -14.54 -9.72
CA LEU A 92 -5.16 -15.12 -10.40
C LEU A 92 -6.43 -14.29 -10.18
N ALA A 93 -6.67 -13.79 -8.96
CA ALA A 93 -7.82 -12.92 -8.72
C ALA A 93 -7.65 -11.54 -9.38
N THR A 94 -6.40 -11.01 -9.50
CA THR A 94 -6.12 -9.80 -10.27
C THR A 94 -6.43 -10.01 -11.76
N TYR A 95 -6.02 -11.15 -12.34
CA TYR A 95 -6.36 -11.51 -13.72
C TYR A 95 -7.87 -11.62 -13.94
N LYS A 96 -8.58 -12.29 -13.02
CA LYS A 96 -10.04 -12.38 -13.07
C LYS A 96 -10.69 -11.00 -13.00
N LEU A 97 -10.23 -10.13 -12.08
CA LEU A 97 -10.77 -8.78 -11.88
C LEU A 97 -10.60 -7.91 -13.13
N ILE A 98 -9.42 -7.91 -13.78
CA ILE A 98 -9.19 -7.09 -14.98
C ILE A 98 -10.04 -7.57 -16.17
N ASN A 99 -10.23 -8.88 -16.35
CA ASN A 99 -11.11 -9.42 -17.40
C ASN A 99 -12.57 -8.98 -17.17
N LEU A 100 -13.07 -9.11 -15.93
CA LEU A 100 -14.41 -8.66 -15.59
C LEU A 100 -14.55 -7.14 -15.79
N ALA A 101 -13.53 -6.36 -15.42
CA ALA A 101 -13.52 -4.92 -15.60
C ALA A 101 -13.68 -4.53 -17.08
N ILE A 102 -12.96 -5.19 -17.98
CA ILE A 102 -13.06 -4.94 -19.42
C ILE A 102 -14.42 -5.36 -19.96
N ASN A 103 -14.95 -6.53 -19.57
CA ASN A 103 -16.26 -7.00 -19.98
C ASN A 103 -17.42 -6.14 -19.44
N GLN A 104 -17.19 -5.38 -18.37
CA GLN A 104 -18.14 -4.40 -17.80
C GLN A 104 -17.83 -2.96 -18.24
N GLU A 105 -16.97 -2.77 -19.23
CA GLU A 105 -16.60 -1.47 -19.81
C GLU A 105 -16.10 -0.45 -18.77
N VAL A 106 -15.44 -0.94 -17.71
CA VAL A 106 -14.81 -0.08 -16.70
C VAL A 106 -13.76 0.80 -17.38
N LYS A 107 -13.85 2.10 -17.13
CA LYS A 107 -13.01 3.10 -17.85
C LYS A 107 -11.58 3.17 -17.33
N LYS A 108 -11.38 2.95 -16.02
CA LYS A 108 -10.09 3.13 -15.36
C LYS A 108 -9.79 2.03 -14.36
N PHE A 109 -8.51 1.61 -14.31
CA PHE A 109 -8.00 0.63 -13.37
C PHE A 109 -6.71 1.15 -12.71
N ILE A 110 -6.71 1.32 -11.39
CA ILE A 110 -5.55 1.73 -10.60
C ILE A 110 -5.12 0.56 -9.73
N PHE A 111 -3.91 0.09 -9.92
CA PHE A 111 -3.35 -1.07 -9.20
C PHE A 111 -2.29 -0.67 -8.19
N ALA A 112 -2.43 -1.17 -6.96
CA ALA A 112 -1.41 -1.10 -5.93
C ALA A 112 -0.39 -2.23 -6.12
N SER A 113 0.70 -1.94 -6.80
CA SER A 113 1.91 -2.76 -6.80
C SER A 113 2.77 -2.48 -5.56
N SER A 114 4.06 -2.56 -5.65
CA SER A 114 5.00 -2.30 -4.56
C SER A 114 6.38 -1.90 -5.10
N GLY A 115 7.06 -0.97 -4.44
CA GLY A 115 8.46 -0.68 -4.71
C GLY A 115 9.40 -1.87 -4.44
N SER A 116 8.95 -2.86 -3.67
CA SER A 116 9.76 -4.05 -3.38
C SER A 116 9.95 -4.99 -4.58
N VAL A 117 9.21 -4.80 -5.68
CA VAL A 117 9.42 -5.56 -6.95
C VAL A 117 10.81 -5.36 -7.55
N TYR A 118 11.48 -4.27 -7.19
CA TYR A 118 12.86 -4.03 -7.62
C TYR A 118 13.87 -4.96 -6.96
N GLY A 119 13.56 -5.52 -5.78
CA GLY A 119 14.47 -6.37 -5.02
C GLY A 119 15.65 -5.60 -4.43
N ILE A 120 16.87 -6.13 -4.60
CA ILE A 120 18.11 -5.48 -4.16
C ILE A 120 18.67 -4.67 -5.32
N LYS A 121 18.91 -3.38 -5.08
CA LYS A 121 19.45 -2.46 -6.09
C LYS A 121 20.64 -1.69 -5.55
N LYS A 122 21.73 -1.67 -6.34
CA LYS A 122 22.94 -0.89 -6.04
C LYS A 122 22.88 0.53 -6.59
N GLU A 123 21.98 0.78 -7.54
CA GLU A 123 21.80 2.07 -8.20
C GLU A 123 21.39 3.14 -7.19
N LYS A 124 22.00 4.34 -7.33
CA LYS A 124 21.68 5.50 -6.48
C LYS A 124 20.26 6.01 -6.69
N LYS A 125 19.66 5.75 -7.86
CA LYS A 125 18.27 6.10 -8.21
C LYS A 125 17.58 4.89 -8.83
N VAL A 126 16.59 4.34 -8.16
CA VAL A 126 15.78 3.23 -8.67
C VAL A 126 14.56 3.81 -9.37
N THR A 127 14.63 3.88 -10.70
CA THR A 127 13.57 4.41 -11.58
C THR A 127 12.68 3.30 -12.12
N GLU A 128 11.58 3.66 -12.76
CA GLU A 128 10.60 2.71 -13.29
C GLU A 128 11.11 1.88 -14.49
N GLU A 129 12.21 2.32 -15.13
CA GLU A 129 12.87 1.63 -16.26
C GLU A 129 13.73 0.44 -15.81
N LEU A 130 14.16 0.43 -14.55
CA LEU A 130 15.06 -0.62 -14.08
C LEU A 130 14.39 -1.99 -14.09
N THR A 131 15.18 -3.00 -14.44
CA THR A 131 14.75 -4.40 -14.41
C THR A 131 14.28 -4.80 -13.02
N LEU A 132 13.14 -5.48 -12.95
CA LEU A 132 12.61 -6.02 -11.70
C LEU A 132 13.34 -7.31 -11.33
N GLN A 133 13.75 -7.44 -10.07
CA GLN A 133 14.45 -8.61 -9.53
C GLN A 133 13.83 -9.02 -8.19
N PRO A 134 12.56 -9.47 -8.20
CA PRO A 134 11.84 -9.81 -6.97
C PRO A 134 12.48 -11.02 -6.28
N ILE A 135 12.58 -10.97 -4.94
CA ILE A 135 13.26 -12.00 -4.14
C ILE A 135 12.33 -12.82 -3.25
N SER A 136 11.10 -12.36 -3.02
CA SER A 136 10.11 -13.05 -2.20
C SER A 136 8.84 -13.39 -2.99
N GLU A 137 8.02 -14.29 -2.46
CA GLU A 137 6.73 -14.65 -3.08
C GLU A 137 5.81 -13.43 -3.23
N TYR A 138 5.81 -12.52 -2.24
CA TYR A 138 5.08 -11.26 -2.34
C TYR A 138 5.55 -10.43 -3.55
N ASN A 139 6.86 -10.21 -3.65
CA ASN A 139 7.44 -9.36 -4.68
C ASN A 139 7.27 -9.99 -6.08
N LYS A 140 7.44 -11.31 -6.19
CA LYS A 140 7.22 -12.06 -7.44
C LYS A 140 5.76 -11.95 -7.87
N SER A 141 4.81 -12.19 -6.96
CA SER A 141 3.37 -12.11 -7.27
C SER A 141 2.96 -10.71 -7.71
N LYS A 142 3.48 -9.64 -7.07
CA LYS A 142 3.22 -8.26 -7.50
C LYS A 142 3.80 -7.98 -8.89
N MET A 143 5.02 -8.39 -9.17
CA MET A 143 5.64 -8.25 -10.50
C MET A 143 4.82 -8.97 -11.59
N ILE A 144 4.39 -10.19 -11.34
CA ILE A 144 3.59 -10.95 -12.31
C ILE A 144 2.22 -10.30 -12.51
N ALA A 145 1.57 -9.84 -11.44
CA ALA A 145 0.32 -9.07 -11.56
C ALA A 145 0.49 -7.80 -12.41
N GLU A 146 1.60 -7.06 -12.27
CA GLU A 146 1.92 -5.95 -13.18
C GLU A 146 2.00 -6.40 -14.64
N ARG A 147 2.70 -7.51 -14.94
CA ARG A 147 2.84 -8.05 -16.31
C ARG A 147 1.49 -8.43 -16.90
N VAL A 148 0.65 -9.10 -16.11
CA VAL A 148 -0.72 -9.42 -16.49
C VAL A 148 -1.48 -8.13 -16.84
N LEU A 149 -1.49 -7.15 -15.97
CA LEU A 149 -2.22 -5.89 -16.17
C LEU A 149 -1.70 -5.10 -17.38
N LEU A 150 -0.39 -5.06 -17.60
CA LEU A 150 0.23 -4.36 -18.74
C LEU A 150 -0.20 -4.92 -20.09
N SER A 151 -0.56 -6.20 -20.20
CA SER A 151 -1.12 -6.78 -21.43
C SER A 151 -2.47 -6.15 -21.81
N TYR A 152 -3.18 -5.57 -20.84
CA TYR A 152 -4.48 -4.90 -21.03
C TYR A 152 -4.41 -3.37 -21.18
N LYS A 153 -3.22 -2.76 -21.13
CA LYS A 153 -3.05 -1.29 -21.16
C LYS A 153 -3.66 -0.60 -22.38
N LYS A 154 -3.86 -1.32 -23.49
CA LYS A 154 -4.53 -0.80 -24.69
C LYS A 154 -6.07 -0.82 -24.56
N LYS A 155 -6.63 -1.62 -23.64
CA LYS A 155 -8.06 -1.83 -23.48
C LYS A 155 -8.69 -0.96 -22.39
N ILE A 156 -7.90 -0.53 -21.38
CA ILE A 156 -8.38 0.23 -20.25
C ILE A 156 -7.38 1.33 -19.87
N ASP A 157 -7.83 2.42 -19.23
CA ASP A 157 -6.93 3.45 -18.65
C ASP A 157 -6.28 2.87 -17.40
N LEU A 158 -5.10 2.27 -17.57
CA LEU A 158 -4.36 1.55 -16.54
C LEU A 158 -3.33 2.45 -15.86
N THR A 159 -3.32 2.43 -14.53
CA THR A 159 -2.27 3.03 -13.70
C THR A 159 -1.74 1.99 -12.70
N ILE A 160 -0.44 1.80 -12.67
CA ILE A 160 0.26 0.91 -11.73
C ILE A 160 1.10 1.78 -10.80
N LEU A 161 0.81 1.72 -9.51
CA LEU A 161 1.55 2.45 -8.48
C LEU A 161 2.49 1.50 -7.77
N ARG A 162 3.77 1.87 -7.67
CA ARG A 162 4.78 1.15 -6.88
C ARG A 162 5.09 1.96 -5.62
N PRO A 163 4.25 1.88 -4.58
CA PRO A 163 4.49 2.61 -3.35
C PRO A 163 5.71 2.07 -2.61
N ALA A 164 6.40 2.98 -1.94
CA ALA A 164 7.36 2.71 -0.88
C ALA A 164 6.66 2.17 0.38
N THR A 165 7.39 1.95 1.46
CA THR A 165 6.79 1.60 2.75
C THR A 165 5.92 2.76 3.25
N ILE A 166 4.62 2.49 3.40
CA ILE A 166 3.65 3.50 3.82
C ILE A 166 3.67 3.61 5.36
N CYS A 167 3.74 4.85 5.87
CA CYS A 167 3.68 5.15 7.30
C CYS A 167 2.57 6.14 7.63
N GLY A 168 2.08 6.10 8.87
CA GLY A 168 1.01 6.97 9.38
C GLY A 168 -0.13 6.18 10.00
N TYR A 169 -1.11 6.89 10.51
CA TYR A 169 -2.27 6.29 11.15
C TYR A 169 -3.29 5.73 10.15
N SER A 170 -3.93 4.66 10.55
CA SER A 170 -5.17 4.15 9.96
C SER A 170 -5.99 3.47 11.05
N PRO A 171 -7.34 3.52 11.02
CA PRO A 171 -8.15 2.68 11.87
C PRO A 171 -7.84 1.18 11.73
N ALA A 172 -7.51 0.73 10.50
CA ALA A 172 -6.98 -0.61 10.21
C ALA A 172 -5.45 -0.62 10.31
N MET A 173 -4.90 -0.22 11.47
CA MET A 173 -3.48 0.04 11.69
C MET A 173 -2.58 -1.12 11.29
N ARG A 174 -1.31 -0.80 10.99
CA ARG A 174 -0.22 -1.76 10.79
C ARG A 174 0.97 -1.40 11.68
N LEU A 175 1.26 -2.26 12.63
CA LEU A 175 2.43 -2.16 13.51
C LEU A 175 3.58 -3.07 13.07
N ASP A 176 3.47 -3.65 11.87
CA ASP A 176 4.47 -4.51 11.22
C ASP A 176 5.22 -3.80 10.07
N VAL A 177 5.01 -2.48 9.89
CA VAL A 177 5.79 -1.65 8.95
C VAL A 177 6.74 -0.72 9.70
N ALA A 178 7.93 -0.48 9.12
CA ALA A 178 9.10 0.05 9.84
C ALA A 178 8.82 1.29 10.70
N ILE A 179 8.39 2.41 10.11
CA ILE A 179 8.19 3.66 10.89
C ILE A 179 7.10 3.51 11.95
N ASN A 180 5.99 2.83 11.62
CA ASN A 180 4.90 2.62 12.57
C ASN A 180 5.36 1.74 13.75
N ALA A 181 6.05 0.63 13.46
CA ALA A 181 6.56 -0.29 14.48
C ALA A 181 7.57 0.39 15.42
N LEU A 182 8.54 1.12 14.84
CA LEU A 182 9.55 1.83 15.62
C LEU A 182 8.94 2.97 16.46
N THR A 183 7.96 3.69 15.91
CA THR A 183 7.24 4.77 16.63
C THR A 183 6.41 4.20 17.77
N PHE A 184 5.67 3.11 17.50
CA PHE A 184 4.87 2.45 18.53
C PHE A 184 5.74 1.87 19.66
N GLY A 185 6.86 1.22 19.33
CA GLY A 185 7.82 0.71 20.30
C GLY A 185 8.40 1.80 21.19
N ALA A 186 8.72 2.97 20.60
CA ALA A 186 9.17 4.14 21.34
C ALA A 186 8.13 4.65 22.34
N LEU A 187 6.86 4.75 21.91
CA LEU A 187 5.75 5.27 22.73
C LEU A 187 5.32 4.27 23.82
N GLN A 188 5.27 2.98 23.48
CA GLN A 188 4.77 1.93 24.38
C GLN A 188 5.81 1.50 25.43
N ASN A 189 7.08 1.35 25.00
CA ASN A 189 8.12 0.68 25.79
C ASN A 189 9.35 1.58 26.04
N ASN A 190 9.31 2.84 25.63
CA ASN A 190 10.47 3.73 25.63
C ASN A 190 11.72 3.13 24.95
N LEU A 191 11.49 2.23 23.95
CA LEU A 191 12.52 1.46 23.26
C LEU A 191 12.28 1.42 21.76
N ILE A 192 13.33 1.72 20.98
CA ILE A 192 13.33 1.60 19.51
C ILE A 192 14.27 0.45 19.14
N THR A 193 13.73 -0.70 18.78
CA THR A 193 14.54 -1.84 18.35
C THR A 193 14.78 -1.77 16.85
N VAL A 194 16.05 -1.61 16.46
CA VAL A 194 16.52 -1.54 15.08
C VAL A 194 17.17 -2.84 14.67
N TYR A 195 16.69 -3.50 13.65
CA TYR A 195 17.33 -4.68 13.07
C TYR A 195 18.23 -4.28 11.90
N GLY A 196 19.54 -4.43 12.05
CA GLY A 196 20.58 -4.01 11.11
C GLY A 196 20.89 -2.52 11.22
N GLY A 197 20.21 -1.66 10.48
CA GLY A 197 20.31 -0.20 10.58
C GLY A 197 20.88 0.50 9.35
N LYS A 198 21.80 -0.10 8.59
CA LYS A 198 22.43 0.52 7.40
C LYS A 198 21.56 0.43 6.14
N GLN A 199 20.65 -0.57 6.06
CA GLN A 199 19.81 -0.79 4.89
C GLN A 199 18.85 0.39 4.67
N ILE A 200 18.83 0.86 3.42
CA ILE A 200 17.97 1.96 3.01
C ILE A 200 16.57 1.44 2.66
N ARG A 201 15.56 2.17 3.13
CA ARG A 201 14.15 1.95 2.78
C ARG A 201 13.54 3.26 2.28
N PRO A 202 12.87 3.23 1.14
CA PRO A 202 12.03 4.34 0.73
C PRO A 202 10.77 4.38 1.58
N ASN A 203 10.28 5.59 1.84
CA ASN A 203 9.11 5.84 2.68
C ASN A 203 8.12 6.76 1.98
N LEU A 204 6.85 6.59 2.35
CA LEU A 204 5.71 7.34 1.85
C LEU A 204 4.73 7.54 3.01
N THR A 205 4.23 8.75 3.20
CA THR A 205 3.20 8.99 4.21
C THR A 205 1.83 8.47 3.75
N MET A 206 0.95 8.12 4.69
CA MET A 206 -0.44 7.76 4.39
C MET A 206 -1.14 8.90 3.66
N HIS A 207 -0.91 10.14 4.08
CA HIS A 207 -1.47 11.34 3.45
C HIS A 207 -1.12 11.40 1.96
N ASP A 208 0.16 11.29 1.62
CA ASP A 208 0.60 11.39 0.22
C ASP A 208 0.18 10.18 -0.61
N MET A 209 0.06 8.98 0.01
CA MET A 209 -0.51 7.82 -0.67
C MET A 209 -1.96 8.05 -1.07
N ILE A 210 -2.79 8.59 -0.18
CA ILE A 210 -4.19 8.92 -0.45
C ILE A 210 -4.29 10.01 -1.53
N ASN A 211 -3.46 11.06 -1.42
CA ASN A 211 -3.40 12.12 -2.41
C ASN A 211 -2.95 11.61 -3.78
N ALA A 212 -2.05 10.63 -3.83
CA ALA A 212 -1.67 9.99 -5.10
C ALA A 212 -2.86 9.25 -5.74
N TYR A 213 -3.66 8.49 -4.99
CA TYR A 213 -4.88 7.87 -5.54
C TYR A 213 -5.86 8.92 -6.06
N LYS A 214 -6.10 10.01 -5.31
CA LYS A 214 -6.98 11.13 -5.75
C LYS A 214 -6.44 11.80 -7.01
N PHE A 215 -5.11 11.98 -7.10
CA PHE A 215 -4.45 12.55 -8.26
C PHE A 215 -4.66 11.70 -9.52
N PHE A 216 -4.41 10.38 -9.43
CA PHE A 216 -4.58 9.48 -10.57
C PHE A 216 -6.05 9.22 -10.91
N LEU A 217 -6.95 9.28 -9.94
CA LEU A 217 -8.39 9.17 -10.17
C LEU A 217 -8.93 10.31 -11.03
N LYS A 218 -8.47 11.55 -10.79
CA LYS A 218 -8.89 12.76 -11.50
C LYS A 218 -8.22 12.93 -12.86
N ARG A 219 -7.14 12.22 -13.16
CA ARG A 219 -6.34 12.38 -14.39
C ARG A 219 -6.38 11.12 -15.24
N SER A 220 -6.35 11.32 -16.56
CA SER A 220 -6.19 10.27 -17.55
C SER A 220 -4.96 10.54 -18.39
N PHE A 221 -4.10 9.54 -18.53
CA PHE A 221 -2.91 9.58 -19.37
C PHE A 221 -3.11 8.81 -20.68
N LYS A 222 -4.36 8.73 -21.16
CA LYS A 222 -4.78 7.92 -22.33
C LYS A 222 -4.04 8.20 -23.63
N LYS A 223 -3.59 9.44 -23.85
CA LYS A 223 -3.04 9.86 -25.15
C LYS A 223 -1.74 9.15 -25.53
N ASN A 224 -1.01 8.62 -24.56
CA ASN A 224 0.20 7.86 -24.85
C ASN A 224 0.30 6.69 -23.87
N ARG A 225 -0.14 5.52 -24.31
CA ARG A 225 -0.19 4.27 -23.49
C ARG A 225 1.19 3.62 -23.34
N SER A 226 2.24 4.44 -23.28
CA SER A 226 3.59 3.99 -22.95
C SER A 226 3.68 3.55 -21.49
N THR A 227 4.70 2.76 -21.13
CA THR A 227 4.98 2.41 -19.74
C THR A 227 5.26 3.64 -18.87
N GLU A 228 5.79 4.70 -19.46
CA GLU A 228 6.02 6.01 -18.80
C GLU A 228 4.75 6.67 -18.28
N ASN A 229 3.61 6.40 -18.91
CA ASN A 229 2.31 6.92 -18.52
C ASN A 229 1.46 5.89 -17.75
N THR A 230 2.02 4.72 -17.45
CA THR A 230 1.29 3.62 -16.81
C THR A 230 1.86 3.28 -15.45
N ILE A 231 3.19 3.30 -15.27
CA ILE A 231 3.86 2.86 -14.03
C ILE A 231 4.48 4.07 -13.34
N PHE A 232 4.24 4.19 -12.03
CA PHE A 232 4.75 5.30 -11.22
C PHE A 232 5.26 4.81 -9.87
N ASN A 233 6.50 5.19 -9.57
CA ASN A 233 7.07 5.06 -8.24
C ASN A 233 6.46 6.11 -7.29
N LEU A 234 6.20 5.68 -6.05
CA LEU A 234 5.73 6.56 -4.97
C LEU A 234 6.58 6.33 -3.73
N GLY A 235 7.69 7.04 -3.61
CA GLY A 235 8.58 7.00 -2.45
C GLY A 235 9.41 8.28 -2.42
N PHE A 236 9.21 9.10 -1.39
CA PHE A 236 9.74 10.45 -1.37
C PHE A 236 10.87 10.66 -0.37
N GLU A 237 11.04 9.76 0.60
CA GLU A 237 12.14 9.81 1.56
C GLU A 237 12.86 8.45 1.62
N ASN A 238 14.13 8.43 1.22
CA ASN A 238 14.99 7.25 1.29
C ASN A 238 15.88 7.32 2.54
N LEU A 239 15.59 6.50 3.55
CA LEU A 239 16.24 6.57 4.85
C LEU A 239 16.80 5.21 5.26
N SER A 240 17.95 5.21 5.95
CA SER A 240 18.40 4.01 6.66
C SER A 240 17.52 3.75 7.88
N ILE A 241 17.36 2.48 8.26
CA ILE A 241 16.53 2.12 9.42
C ILE A 241 17.03 2.82 10.69
N LEU A 242 18.36 2.95 10.86
CA LEU A 242 18.94 3.68 11.99
C LEU A 242 18.58 5.18 11.94
N ASN A 243 18.58 5.78 10.74
CA ASN A 243 18.19 7.18 10.58
C ASN A 243 16.68 7.38 10.87
N MET A 244 15.82 6.44 10.49
CA MET A 244 14.42 6.45 10.90
C MET A 244 14.29 6.48 12.42
N ALA A 245 14.99 5.59 13.13
CA ALA A 245 14.98 5.53 14.60
C ALA A 245 15.43 6.85 15.25
N LYS A 246 16.51 7.46 14.74
CA LYS A 246 16.99 8.77 15.23
C LYS A 246 15.98 9.87 15.00
N ARG A 247 15.35 9.94 13.81
CA ARG A 247 14.32 10.93 13.47
C ARG A 247 13.05 10.73 14.30
N ILE A 248 12.63 9.47 14.56
CA ILE A 248 11.50 9.14 15.44
C ILE A 248 11.77 9.67 16.86
N ARG A 249 12.93 9.34 17.46
CA ARG A 249 13.29 9.81 18.79
C ARG A 249 13.26 11.34 18.89
N LYS A 250 13.84 12.02 17.89
CA LYS A 250 13.84 13.49 17.83
C LYS A 250 12.43 14.05 17.68
N SER A 251 11.61 13.49 16.78
CA SER A 251 10.25 13.97 16.51
C SER A 251 9.29 13.77 17.68
N LEU A 252 9.46 12.69 18.44
CA LEU A 252 8.65 12.41 19.63
C LEU A 252 9.08 13.24 20.85
N GLN A 253 10.30 13.82 20.83
CA GLN A 253 10.90 14.55 21.97
C GLN A 253 10.96 13.67 23.24
N ILE A 254 11.29 12.38 23.09
CA ILE A 254 11.40 11.43 24.18
C ILE A 254 12.81 10.82 24.22
N ASN A 255 13.24 10.42 25.40
CA ASN A 255 14.56 9.80 25.57
C ASN A 255 14.52 8.27 25.41
N SER A 256 13.90 7.79 24.31
CA SER A 256 13.86 6.35 24.02
C SER A 256 15.24 5.79 23.72
N LYS A 257 15.53 4.62 24.32
CA LYS A 257 16.74 3.86 24.01
C LYS A 257 16.65 3.28 22.59
N ILE A 258 17.72 3.44 21.79
CA ILE A 258 17.83 2.78 20.48
C ILE A 258 18.71 1.54 20.66
N LEU A 259 18.11 0.37 20.42
CA LEU A 259 18.79 -0.92 20.49
C LEU A 259 18.97 -1.48 19.07
N VAL A 260 20.23 -1.66 18.65
CA VAL A 260 20.56 -2.22 17.35
C VAL A 260 20.81 -3.72 17.49
N LYS A 261 20.08 -4.55 16.73
CA LYS A 261 20.23 -6.00 16.66
C LYS A 261 20.71 -6.43 15.27
N LYS A 262 21.35 -7.58 15.17
CA LYS A 262 21.73 -8.17 13.87
C LYS A 262 20.51 -8.49 13.02
N THR A 263 20.67 -8.50 11.69
CA THR A 263 19.63 -8.86 10.74
C THR A 263 20.19 -9.57 9.53
N ASN A 264 19.42 -10.47 8.96
CA ASN A 264 19.69 -11.12 7.66
C ASN A 264 18.92 -10.43 6.51
N ASP A 265 18.19 -9.33 6.77
CA ASP A 265 17.46 -8.59 5.74
C ASP A 265 18.40 -7.72 4.92
N LEU A 266 18.76 -8.21 3.74
CA LEU A 266 19.68 -7.56 2.79
C LEU A 266 19.00 -6.53 1.87
N ARG A 267 17.69 -6.41 1.90
CA ARG A 267 16.96 -5.48 1.03
C ARG A 267 17.40 -4.04 1.31
N SER A 268 17.86 -3.36 0.27
CA SER A 268 18.28 -1.96 0.34
C SER A 268 18.14 -1.34 -1.05
N TYR A 269 17.34 -0.30 -1.17
CA TYR A 269 17.17 0.43 -2.43
C TYR A 269 16.69 1.86 -2.20
N ARG A 270 16.93 2.73 -3.19
CA ARG A 270 16.53 4.14 -3.18
C ARG A 270 15.56 4.40 -4.32
N GLN A 271 14.28 4.45 -4.00
CA GLN A 271 13.24 4.72 -5.00
C GLN A 271 13.30 6.17 -5.44
N ASN A 272 13.28 6.37 -6.76
CA ASN A 272 13.15 7.67 -7.38
C ASN A 272 11.72 7.85 -7.89
N SER A 273 11.10 8.97 -7.56
CA SER A 273 9.72 9.31 -7.92
C SER A 273 9.63 10.56 -8.81
N ASP A 274 10.72 10.92 -9.50
CA ASP A 274 10.76 12.10 -10.39
C ASP A 274 9.69 12.05 -11.48
N ARG A 275 9.33 10.85 -11.95
CA ARG A 275 8.29 10.66 -12.97
C ARG A 275 6.94 11.21 -12.54
N VAL A 276 6.44 10.83 -11.38
CA VAL A 276 5.15 11.30 -10.88
C VAL A 276 5.18 12.78 -10.54
N ILE A 277 6.31 13.30 -10.05
CA ILE A 277 6.52 14.72 -9.78
C ILE A 277 6.45 15.53 -11.09
N LYS A 278 7.12 15.08 -12.16
CA LYS A 278 7.04 15.69 -13.50
C LYS A 278 5.62 15.67 -14.09
N LYS A 279 4.76 14.72 -13.68
CA LYS A 279 3.33 14.70 -14.03
C LYS A 279 2.48 15.67 -13.20
N GLY A 280 3.09 16.39 -12.25
CA GLY A 280 2.47 17.43 -11.43
C GLY A 280 1.97 16.96 -10.08
N PHE A 281 2.35 15.75 -9.63
CA PHE A 281 2.12 15.35 -8.24
C PHE A 281 3.11 16.08 -7.33
N LYS A 282 2.62 16.56 -6.19
CA LYS A 282 3.45 17.23 -5.17
C LYS A 282 3.28 16.49 -3.85
N PRO A 283 4.32 15.84 -3.30
CA PRO A 283 4.27 15.31 -1.94
C PRO A 283 4.18 16.47 -0.94
N GLU A 284 3.35 16.33 0.08
CA GLU A 284 3.06 17.40 1.04
C GLU A 284 3.59 17.10 2.44
N LYS A 285 3.79 15.84 2.78
CA LYS A 285 4.10 15.39 4.14
C LYS A 285 5.43 14.65 4.23
N LYS A 286 6.10 14.80 5.36
CA LYS A 286 7.31 14.07 5.73
C LYS A 286 6.99 12.99 6.76
N ILE A 287 7.94 12.08 7.00
CA ILE A 287 7.75 11.02 8.01
C ILE A 287 7.49 11.58 9.40
N GLU A 288 7.99 12.78 9.73
CA GLU A 288 7.74 13.45 11.01
C GLU A 288 6.26 13.76 11.24
N ASP A 289 5.53 14.10 10.16
CA ASP A 289 4.08 14.34 10.24
C ASP A 289 3.35 13.03 10.57
N ALA A 290 3.74 11.92 9.94
CA ALA A 290 3.20 10.60 10.24
C ALA A 290 3.53 10.15 11.68
N ILE A 291 4.76 10.41 12.15
CA ILE A 291 5.18 10.10 13.53
C ILE A 291 4.35 10.90 14.55
N LYS A 292 4.16 12.18 14.31
CA LYS A 292 3.34 13.04 15.18
C LYS A 292 1.88 12.60 15.20
N GLU A 293 1.33 12.24 14.04
CA GLU A 293 -0.02 11.69 13.94
C GLU A 293 -0.17 10.40 14.75
N ILE A 294 0.78 9.46 14.63
CA ILE A 294 0.79 8.21 15.41
C ILE A 294 0.86 8.53 16.92
N LYS A 295 1.69 9.50 17.35
CA LYS A 295 1.76 9.93 18.75
C LYS A 295 0.40 10.42 19.25
N ILE A 296 -0.25 11.32 18.51
CA ILE A 296 -1.57 11.84 18.87
C ILE A 296 -2.59 10.70 18.98
N LYS A 297 -2.63 9.79 17.99
CA LYS A 297 -3.57 8.66 18.00
C LYS A 297 -3.27 7.62 19.08
N PHE A 298 -2.02 7.49 19.49
CA PHE A 298 -1.62 6.68 20.63
C PHE A 298 -2.12 7.29 21.95
N LEU A 299 -1.91 8.60 22.16
CA LEU A 299 -2.41 9.31 23.36
C LEU A 299 -3.94 9.32 23.42
N GLU A 300 -4.62 9.40 22.27
CA GLU A 300 -6.09 9.26 22.17
C GLU A 300 -6.58 7.81 22.39
N LYS A 301 -5.70 6.86 22.73
CA LYS A 301 -5.99 5.42 22.86
C LYS A 301 -6.63 4.78 21.61
N LYS A 302 -6.45 5.39 20.43
CA LYS A 302 -6.91 4.86 19.15
C LYS A 302 -5.93 3.85 18.53
N ILE A 303 -4.69 3.84 18.98
CA ILE A 303 -3.69 2.82 18.67
C ILE A 303 -3.39 2.06 19.96
N ILE A 304 -3.77 0.80 19.99
CA ILE A 304 -3.46 -0.14 21.07
C ILE A 304 -2.77 -1.37 20.48
N ASN A 305 -2.09 -2.15 21.29
CA ASN A 305 -1.49 -3.38 20.80
C ASN A 305 -2.58 -4.44 20.54
N LYS A 306 -2.87 -4.70 19.24
CA LYS A 306 -3.86 -5.71 18.80
C LYS A 306 -3.23 -6.66 17.80
N GLU A 307 -3.58 -7.94 17.88
CA GLU A 307 -3.13 -8.95 16.92
C GLU A 307 -3.48 -8.60 15.47
N SER A 308 -4.65 -8.00 15.22
CA SER A 308 -5.07 -7.57 13.89
C SER A 308 -4.19 -6.48 13.26
N TYR A 309 -3.30 -5.84 14.04
CA TYR A 309 -2.33 -4.86 13.54
C TYR A 309 -1.03 -5.50 13.05
N TYR A 310 -0.88 -6.83 13.24
CA TYR A 310 0.24 -7.64 12.76
C TYR A 310 -0.27 -8.66 11.75
N ARG A 311 0.01 -8.44 10.47
CA ARG A 311 -0.57 -9.25 9.39
C ARG A 311 -0.26 -10.74 9.51
N ILE A 312 0.98 -11.08 9.86
CA ILE A 312 1.41 -12.47 10.01
C ILE A 312 0.64 -13.19 11.14
N ASN A 313 0.42 -12.53 12.27
CA ASN A 313 -0.27 -13.14 13.41
C ASN A 313 -1.73 -13.44 13.06
N THR A 314 -2.41 -12.47 12.48
CA THR A 314 -3.81 -12.62 12.04
C THR A 314 -3.97 -13.74 11.02
N LEU A 315 -3.09 -13.81 10.00
CA LEU A 315 -3.18 -14.84 8.95
C LEU A 315 -2.93 -16.25 9.51
N LYS A 316 -2.03 -16.40 10.49
CA LYS A 316 -1.84 -17.68 11.20
C LYS A 316 -3.09 -18.15 11.95
N MET A 317 -3.87 -17.21 12.52
CA MET A 317 -5.09 -17.55 13.25
C MET A 317 -6.27 -17.90 12.33
N ILE A 318 -6.36 -17.29 11.17
CA ILE A 318 -7.50 -17.47 10.24
C ILE A 318 -7.45 -18.85 9.55
N LYS A 319 -6.31 -19.56 9.53
CA LYS A 319 -6.12 -20.85 8.84
C LYS A 319 -6.68 -20.81 7.40
N VAL A 320 -6.25 -19.83 6.63
CA VAL A 320 -6.75 -19.61 5.25
C VAL A 320 -6.04 -20.54 4.27
#